data_52c13bba026ff3bcd7320d162ebf26cb
#
_entry.id   52c13bba026ff3bcd7320d162ebf26cb
#
_cell.length_a   1.000
_cell.length_b   1.000
_cell.length_c   1.000
_cell.angle_alpha   90.00
_cell.angle_beta   90.00
_cell.angle_gamma   90.00
#
_symmetry.space_group_name_H-M   'P 1'
#
loop_
_entity.id
_entity.type
_entity.pdbx_description
1 polymer ?
#
loop_
_entity_poly.entity_id
_entity_poly.type
_entity_poly.pdbx_seq_one_letter_code
_entity_poly.pdbx_strand_id
1 'polypeptide(L)'
;MKLIREEVENVEVITEGKGSAKRMYIEGTFLQGDIKNRNGRMYPIQTLAKEVGRYNEAYTSKGRALGELGHPDGPTINLDRVSHKIVKLEQRGSNIYGKAQLLSTPMGKIAQSLLDEGVKLGVSSRGVGSLKLNNEGINVVGEDFMLATAADIVADPSAPDAFVDGIMEGKEWVWEGGILRERFCNDTRKRINTLVDQKALEEQKLQLWGDFLSNL
;
A
#
# COMPACT_ATOMS: atom_id res chain seq x y z
N MET A 1 -13.17 -3.60 1.00
CA MET A 1 -11.78 -3.89 0.55
C MET A 1 -10.86 -3.77 1.74
N LYS A 2 -9.83 -4.62 1.81
CA LYS A 2 -8.78 -4.56 2.83
C LYS A 2 -7.58 -3.81 2.29
N LEU A 3 -6.83 -3.11 3.13
CA LEU A 3 -5.54 -2.54 2.75
C LEU A 3 -4.51 -3.68 2.66
N ILE A 4 -3.80 -3.73 1.54
CA ILE A 4 -2.84 -4.79 1.23
C ILE A 4 -1.49 -4.13 0.99
N ARG A 5 -0.44 -4.66 1.62
CA ARG A 5 0.96 -4.21 1.48
C ARG A 5 1.83 -5.37 1.06
N GLU A 6 2.80 -5.12 0.20
CA GLU A 6 3.82 -6.07 -0.23
C GLU A 6 5.19 -5.41 -0.22
N GLU A 7 6.18 -6.11 0.28
CA GLU A 7 7.54 -5.64 0.48
C GLU A 7 8.53 -6.40 -0.40
N VAL A 8 9.46 -5.69 -1.03
CA VAL A 8 10.51 -6.24 -1.91
C VAL A 8 11.86 -5.65 -1.54
N GLU A 9 12.87 -6.52 -1.33
CA GLU A 9 14.18 -6.17 -0.76
C GLU A 9 15.21 -5.68 -1.79
N ASN A 10 15.09 -6.09 -3.05
CA ASN A 10 16.15 -5.86 -4.04
C ASN A 10 15.84 -4.64 -4.92
N VAL A 11 16.26 -3.48 -4.43
CA VAL A 11 16.19 -2.22 -5.17
C VAL A 11 17.60 -1.68 -5.41
N GLU A 12 17.92 -1.38 -6.64
CA GLU A 12 19.20 -0.79 -7.04
C GLU A 12 19.10 0.74 -7.07
N VAL A 13 20.20 1.41 -6.68
CA VAL A 13 20.33 2.86 -6.75
C VAL A 13 21.05 3.25 -8.01
N ILE A 14 20.45 4.11 -8.82
CA ILE A 14 21.03 4.61 -10.06
C ILE A 14 21.10 6.13 -10.01
N THR A 15 22.22 6.68 -10.45
CA THR A 15 22.41 8.12 -10.61
C THR A 15 22.56 8.48 -12.07
N GLU A 16 21.69 9.34 -12.58
CA GLU A 16 21.71 9.81 -13.97
C GLU A 16 21.97 11.33 -14.03
N GLY A 17 22.70 11.77 -15.05
CA GLY A 17 23.00 13.17 -15.30
C GLY A 17 24.38 13.61 -14.75
N LYS A 18 24.76 14.84 -15.10
CA LYS A 18 26.05 15.47 -14.69
C LYS A 18 25.79 16.82 -14.03
N GLY A 19 26.63 17.16 -13.04
CA GLY A 19 26.59 18.45 -12.34
C GLY A 19 25.26 18.70 -11.62
N SER A 20 24.69 19.89 -11.75
CA SER A 20 23.42 20.30 -11.13
C SER A 20 22.17 19.58 -11.67
N ALA A 21 22.30 18.87 -12.79
CA ALA A 21 21.24 18.05 -13.37
C ALA A 21 21.24 16.58 -12.89
N LYS A 22 22.09 16.25 -11.91
CA LYS A 22 22.18 14.90 -11.33
C LYS A 22 20.87 14.53 -10.65
N ARG A 23 20.29 13.41 -11.05
CA ARG A 23 19.07 12.86 -10.46
C ARG A 23 19.35 11.44 -9.97
N MET A 24 18.86 11.15 -8.80
CA MET A 24 18.96 9.81 -8.21
C MET A 24 17.67 9.04 -8.45
N TYR A 25 17.81 7.79 -8.78
CA TYR A 25 16.71 6.84 -9.01
C TYR A 25 16.92 5.60 -8.17
N ILE A 26 15.83 4.95 -7.86
CA ILE A 26 15.80 3.57 -7.38
C ILE A 26 15.10 2.72 -8.44
N GLU A 27 15.63 1.54 -8.73
CA GLU A 27 14.98 0.60 -9.63
C GLU A 27 15.15 -0.84 -9.17
N GLY A 28 14.27 -1.72 -9.61
CA GLY A 28 14.25 -3.13 -9.27
C GLY A 28 12.86 -3.72 -9.39
N THR A 29 12.66 -4.89 -8.81
CA THR A 29 11.34 -5.50 -8.69
C THR A 29 10.53 -4.75 -7.65
N PHE A 30 9.37 -4.19 -8.02
CA PHE A 30 8.47 -3.48 -7.11
C PHE A 30 7.31 -4.35 -6.63
N LEU A 31 6.83 -5.31 -7.46
CA LEU A 31 5.80 -6.28 -7.09
C LEU A 31 6.15 -7.65 -7.68
N GLN A 32 5.74 -8.71 -6.99
CA GLN A 32 5.94 -10.09 -7.42
C GLN A 32 4.59 -10.81 -7.53
N GLY A 33 4.36 -11.45 -8.67
CA GLY A 33 3.18 -12.28 -8.91
C GLY A 33 3.46 -13.76 -8.73
N ASP A 34 2.40 -14.54 -8.50
CA ASP A 34 2.36 -16.00 -8.43
C ASP A 34 3.28 -16.64 -7.38
N ILE A 35 3.81 -15.84 -6.45
CA ILE A 35 4.66 -16.28 -5.36
C ILE A 35 4.01 -15.89 -4.03
N LYS A 36 4.02 -16.81 -3.06
CA LYS A 36 3.61 -16.50 -1.68
C LYS A 36 4.65 -15.58 -1.05
N ASN A 37 4.25 -14.36 -0.73
CA ASN A 37 5.10 -13.39 -0.04
C ASN A 37 5.20 -13.69 1.47
N ARG A 38 6.03 -12.92 2.18
CA ARG A 38 6.24 -13.07 3.64
C ARG A 38 4.97 -12.84 4.47
N ASN A 39 4.03 -12.05 3.96
CA ASN A 39 2.74 -11.79 4.60
C ASN A 39 1.70 -12.91 4.33
N GLY A 40 2.11 -14.05 3.77
CA GLY A 40 1.22 -15.16 3.46
C GLY A 40 0.25 -14.88 2.32
N ARG A 41 0.53 -13.88 1.46
CA ARG A 41 -0.32 -13.47 0.34
C ARG A 41 0.31 -13.87 -0.99
N MET A 42 -0.53 -14.10 -1.98
CA MET A 42 -0.14 -14.32 -3.37
C MET A 42 -0.97 -13.40 -4.27
N TYR A 43 -0.28 -12.74 -5.18
CA TYR A 43 -0.89 -11.89 -6.20
C TYR A 43 -0.88 -12.63 -7.53
N PRO A 44 -2.03 -13.00 -8.10
CA PRO A 44 -2.04 -13.54 -9.45
C PRO A 44 -1.43 -12.52 -10.43
N ILE A 45 -0.49 -12.95 -11.27
CA ILE A 45 0.20 -12.03 -12.19
C ILE A 45 -0.79 -11.31 -13.13
N GLN A 46 -1.88 -11.97 -13.50
CA GLN A 46 -2.93 -11.37 -14.32
C GLN A 46 -3.61 -10.19 -13.62
N THR A 47 -3.88 -10.33 -12.30
CA THR A 47 -4.41 -9.25 -11.46
C THR A 47 -3.42 -8.09 -11.38
N LEU A 48 -2.13 -8.37 -11.14
CA LEU A 48 -1.09 -7.35 -11.11
C LEU A 48 -0.93 -6.66 -12.47
N ALA A 49 -0.87 -7.40 -13.57
CA ALA A 49 -0.69 -6.85 -14.91
C ALA A 49 -1.84 -5.91 -15.30
N LYS A 50 -3.08 -6.32 -15.02
CA LYS A 50 -4.28 -5.48 -15.23
C LYS A 50 -4.20 -4.19 -14.43
N GLU A 51 -3.85 -4.28 -13.15
CA GLU A 51 -3.81 -3.11 -12.28
C GLU A 51 -2.63 -2.19 -12.59
N VAL A 52 -1.45 -2.73 -12.93
CA VAL A 52 -0.30 -1.95 -13.39
C VAL A 52 -0.62 -1.20 -14.68
N GLY A 53 -1.35 -1.83 -15.61
CA GLY A 53 -1.84 -1.16 -16.82
C GLY A 53 -2.71 0.06 -16.48
N ARG A 54 -3.71 -0.12 -15.62
CA ARG A 54 -4.57 0.97 -15.12
C ARG A 54 -3.76 2.07 -14.39
N TYR A 55 -2.84 1.67 -13.50
CA TYR A 55 -2.02 2.59 -12.73
C TYR A 55 -1.08 3.40 -13.62
N ASN A 56 -0.48 2.78 -14.63
CA ASN A 56 0.36 3.47 -15.60
C ASN A 56 -0.43 4.53 -16.39
N GLU A 57 -1.62 4.20 -16.86
CA GLU A 57 -2.48 5.13 -17.60
C GLU A 57 -2.98 6.28 -16.71
N ALA A 58 -3.42 5.96 -15.49
CA ALA A 58 -4.02 6.93 -14.58
C ALA A 58 -3.00 7.86 -13.92
N TYR A 59 -1.79 7.36 -13.60
CA TYR A 59 -0.83 8.06 -12.74
C TYR A 59 0.56 8.19 -13.34
N THR A 60 1.20 7.09 -13.77
CA THR A 60 2.61 7.11 -14.19
C THR A 60 2.80 7.96 -15.45
N SER A 61 1.98 7.78 -16.47
CA SER A 61 2.02 8.54 -17.73
C SER A 61 1.77 10.04 -17.53
N LYS A 62 1.04 10.39 -16.46
CA LYS A 62 0.71 11.79 -16.11
C LYS A 62 1.67 12.40 -15.09
N GLY A 63 2.74 11.69 -14.72
CA GLY A 63 3.70 12.16 -13.72
C GLY A 63 3.13 12.31 -12.30
N ARG A 64 2.06 11.57 -11.97
CA ARG A 64 1.32 11.64 -10.71
C ARG A 64 1.48 10.42 -9.81
N ALA A 65 2.29 9.43 -10.22
CA ALA A 65 2.58 8.22 -9.48
C ALA A 65 3.57 8.53 -8.35
N LEU A 66 3.07 8.97 -7.20
CA LEU A 66 3.86 9.36 -6.04
C LEU A 66 4.00 8.20 -5.06
N GLY A 67 5.13 8.18 -4.32
CA GLY A 67 5.36 7.28 -3.20
C GLY A 67 5.96 8.03 -2.00
N GLU A 68 5.78 7.46 -0.82
CA GLU A 68 6.13 8.07 0.46
C GLU A 68 7.36 7.44 1.08
N LEU A 69 7.97 8.13 2.04
CA LEU A 69 8.97 7.57 2.94
C LEU A 69 8.26 6.98 4.16
N GLY A 70 8.39 5.67 4.33
CA GLY A 70 7.64 4.88 5.29
C GLY A 70 6.20 4.62 4.84
N HIS A 71 5.52 3.70 5.53
CA HIS A 71 4.11 3.42 5.30
C HIS A 71 3.21 4.31 6.15
N PRO A 72 2.27 5.06 5.56
CA PRO A 72 1.18 5.69 6.30
C PRO A 72 0.09 4.66 6.66
N ASP A 73 -0.82 5.06 7.56
CA ASP A 73 -1.90 4.20 8.04
C ASP A 73 -3.06 4.00 7.06
N GLY A 74 -3.01 4.60 5.88
CA GLY A 74 -4.10 4.52 4.90
C GLY A 74 -3.63 4.39 3.46
N PRO A 75 -4.55 4.20 2.52
CA PRO A 75 -4.24 4.11 1.09
C PRO A 75 -4.03 5.47 0.43
N THR A 76 -4.32 6.56 1.12
CA THR A 76 -4.19 7.93 0.60
C THR A 76 -2.73 8.37 0.62
N ILE A 77 -2.31 9.11 -0.41
CA ILE A 77 -0.97 9.71 -0.46
C ILE A 77 -0.96 11.03 0.31
N ASN A 78 -0.05 11.16 1.29
CA ASN A 78 0.19 12.40 2.03
C ASN A 78 1.33 13.18 1.37
N LEU A 79 1.02 14.34 0.82
CA LEU A 79 1.98 15.12 0.03
C LEU A 79 3.20 15.60 0.84
N ASP A 80 3.06 15.78 2.14
CA ASP A 80 4.15 16.13 3.08
C ASP A 80 5.14 14.98 3.30
N ARG A 81 4.74 13.72 3.01
CA ARG A 81 5.55 12.52 3.13
C ARG A 81 6.15 12.02 1.81
N VAL A 82 5.79 12.65 0.70
CA VAL A 82 6.26 12.24 -0.62
C VAL A 82 7.78 12.33 -0.73
N SER A 83 8.42 11.21 -1.06
CA SER A 83 9.87 11.07 -1.23
C SER A 83 10.29 10.85 -2.68
N HIS A 84 9.43 10.26 -3.49
CA HIS A 84 9.78 9.86 -4.85
C HIS A 84 8.58 9.87 -5.79
N LYS A 85 8.86 9.76 -7.07
CA LYS A 85 7.89 9.63 -8.15
C LYS A 85 8.24 8.41 -8.99
N ILE A 86 7.29 7.49 -9.14
CA ILE A 86 7.42 6.33 -10.02
C ILE A 86 7.35 6.81 -11.46
N VAL A 87 8.39 6.48 -12.24
CA VAL A 87 8.53 6.91 -13.64
C VAL A 87 8.34 5.78 -14.63
N LYS A 88 8.47 4.52 -14.18
CA LYS A 88 8.26 3.33 -15.00
C LYS A 88 7.75 2.18 -14.15
N LEU A 89 6.79 1.43 -14.68
CA LEU A 89 6.39 0.09 -14.22
C LEU A 89 6.22 -0.79 -15.47
N GLU A 90 6.87 -1.94 -15.46
CA GLU A 90 6.92 -2.88 -16.58
C GLU A 90 6.83 -4.31 -16.08
N GLN A 91 5.97 -5.12 -16.69
CA GLN A 91 5.93 -6.55 -16.41
C GLN A 91 7.13 -7.27 -17.02
N ARG A 92 7.82 -8.07 -16.21
CA ARG A 92 8.91 -8.97 -16.63
C ARG A 92 8.67 -10.35 -16.04
N GLY A 93 8.09 -11.26 -16.83
CA GLY A 93 7.64 -12.56 -16.33
C GLY A 93 6.56 -12.42 -15.26
N SER A 94 6.76 -13.01 -14.10
CA SER A 94 5.87 -12.87 -12.95
C SER A 94 6.15 -11.64 -12.08
N ASN A 95 7.16 -10.83 -12.41
CA ASN A 95 7.52 -9.65 -11.65
C ASN A 95 7.08 -8.37 -12.35
N ILE A 96 6.82 -7.34 -11.56
CA ILE A 96 6.67 -5.96 -12.04
C ILE A 96 7.94 -5.20 -11.66
N TYR A 97 8.72 -4.87 -12.69
CA TYR A 97 9.93 -4.07 -12.55
C TYR A 97 9.56 -2.58 -12.55
N GLY A 98 10.10 -1.85 -11.58
CA GLY A 98 9.82 -0.43 -11.39
C GLY A 98 11.08 0.42 -11.41
N LYS A 99 10.91 1.70 -11.79
CA LYS A 99 11.91 2.76 -11.64
C LYS A 99 11.25 3.98 -11.03
N ALA A 100 11.86 4.56 -10.00
CA ALA A 100 11.35 5.76 -9.35
C ALA A 100 12.45 6.80 -9.16
N GLN A 101 12.11 8.05 -9.42
CA GLN A 101 12.98 9.21 -9.23
C GLN A 101 12.82 9.74 -7.80
N LEU A 102 13.91 9.85 -7.04
CA LEU A 102 13.93 10.54 -5.76
C LEU A 102 13.76 12.05 -5.98
N LEU A 103 12.84 12.63 -5.21
CA LEU A 103 12.49 14.06 -5.35
C LEU A 103 13.28 14.92 -4.37
N SER A 104 13.34 16.24 -4.62
CA SER A 104 13.96 17.20 -3.72
C SER A 104 13.05 17.66 -2.57
N THR A 105 11.97 16.90 -2.28
CA THR A 105 11.13 17.09 -1.11
C THR A 105 11.90 16.77 0.19
N PRO A 106 11.46 17.23 1.37
CA PRO A 106 12.14 16.90 2.63
C PRO A 106 12.36 15.38 2.80
N MET A 107 11.33 14.57 2.56
CA MET A 107 11.39 13.10 2.66
C MET A 107 12.26 12.48 1.57
N GLY A 108 12.24 13.03 0.36
CA GLY A 108 13.13 12.60 -0.72
C GLY A 108 14.59 12.87 -0.43
N LYS A 109 14.93 14.00 0.20
CA LYS A 109 16.30 14.31 0.64
C LYS A 109 16.78 13.38 1.73
N ILE A 110 15.91 13.01 2.68
CA ILE A 110 16.24 12.00 3.70
C ILE A 110 16.58 10.67 3.02
N ALA A 111 15.73 10.21 2.10
CA ALA A 111 15.98 8.95 1.38
C ALA A 111 17.30 9.02 0.57
N GLN A 112 17.56 10.14 -0.12
CA GLN A 112 18.81 10.35 -0.86
C GLN A 112 20.03 10.27 0.08
N SER A 113 20.00 10.98 1.22
CA SER A 113 21.09 10.99 2.20
C SER A 113 21.36 9.59 2.75
N LEU A 114 20.32 8.84 3.10
CA LEU A 114 20.48 7.46 3.59
C LEU A 114 21.13 6.55 2.55
N LEU A 115 20.71 6.66 1.29
CA LEU A 115 21.29 5.88 0.19
C LEU A 115 22.73 6.29 -0.14
N ASP A 116 23.06 7.59 -0.09
CA ASP A 116 24.43 8.09 -0.27
C ASP A 116 25.38 7.59 0.83
N GLU A 117 24.88 7.41 2.05
CA GLU A 117 25.62 6.82 3.19
C GLU A 117 25.65 5.27 3.16
N GLY A 118 25.09 4.64 2.09
CA GLY A 118 25.11 3.19 1.89
C GLY A 118 24.05 2.43 2.68
N VAL A 119 23.06 3.10 3.24
CA VAL A 119 21.91 2.44 3.88
C VAL A 119 21.09 1.73 2.81
N LYS A 120 20.82 0.45 3.02
CA LYS A 120 19.93 -0.32 2.15
C LYS A 120 18.48 0.00 2.51
N LEU A 121 17.73 0.46 1.53
CA LEU A 121 16.29 0.70 1.63
C LEU A 121 15.55 -0.25 0.71
N GLY A 122 14.36 -0.66 1.12
CA GLY A 122 13.48 -1.46 0.29
C GLY A 122 12.30 -0.65 -0.23
N VAL A 123 11.44 -1.32 -1.00
CA VAL A 123 10.17 -0.76 -1.44
C VAL A 123 9.02 -1.68 -1.05
N SER A 124 7.88 -1.08 -0.78
CA SER A 124 6.67 -1.81 -0.45
C SER A 124 5.46 -1.18 -1.12
N SER A 125 4.66 -1.99 -1.81
CA SER A 125 3.43 -1.51 -2.44
C SER A 125 2.30 -1.34 -1.43
N ARG A 126 1.39 -0.42 -1.70
CA ARG A 126 0.12 -0.25 -0.99
C ARG A 126 -1.05 -0.31 -1.95
N GLY A 127 -2.06 -1.08 -1.60
CA GLY A 127 -3.27 -1.20 -2.36
C GLY A 127 -4.46 -1.58 -1.50
N VAL A 128 -5.62 -1.67 -2.12
CA VAL A 128 -6.85 -2.15 -1.51
C VAL A 128 -7.43 -3.25 -2.37
N GLY A 129 -8.02 -4.26 -1.75
CA GLY A 129 -8.61 -5.38 -2.48
C GLY A 129 -9.25 -6.40 -1.54
N SER A 130 -9.86 -7.42 -2.11
CA SER A 130 -10.33 -8.59 -1.39
C SER A 130 -9.23 -9.64 -1.26
N LEU A 131 -9.32 -10.47 -0.23
CA LEU A 131 -8.47 -11.64 -0.03
C LEU A 131 -9.34 -12.88 0.05
N LYS A 132 -8.93 -13.94 -0.66
CA LYS A 132 -9.58 -15.25 -0.62
C LYS A 132 -8.57 -16.30 -0.20
N LEU A 133 -8.88 -17.06 0.84
CA LEU A 133 -8.05 -18.18 1.25
C LEU A 133 -8.17 -19.31 0.23
N ASN A 134 -7.04 -19.82 -0.29
CA ASN A 134 -7.01 -20.99 -1.15
C ASN A 134 -6.92 -22.30 -0.31
N ASN A 135 -6.95 -23.45 -0.98
CA ASN A 135 -6.88 -24.77 -0.33
C ASN A 135 -5.55 -25.03 0.40
N GLU A 136 -4.51 -24.26 0.12
CA GLU A 136 -3.18 -24.36 0.73
C GLU A 136 -3.00 -23.41 1.92
N GLY A 137 -4.06 -22.68 2.31
CA GLY A 137 -3.98 -21.68 3.38
C GLY A 137 -3.27 -20.38 2.98
N ILE A 138 -3.17 -20.10 1.68
CA ILE A 138 -2.58 -18.86 1.16
C ILE A 138 -3.69 -17.85 0.87
N ASN A 139 -3.53 -16.61 1.30
CA ASN A 139 -4.42 -15.51 0.96
C ASN A 139 -4.16 -15.03 -0.47
N VAL A 140 -5.04 -15.35 -1.40
CA VAL A 140 -4.95 -14.90 -2.79
C VAL A 140 -5.66 -13.55 -2.94
N VAL A 141 -4.95 -12.58 -3.52
CA VAL A 141 -5.45 -11.24 -3.79
C VAL A 141 -6.47 -11.29 -4.93
N GLY A 142 -7.63 -10.67 -4.72
CA GLY A 142 -8.74 -10.67 -5.66
C GLY A 142 -8.54 -9.76 -6.87
N GLU A 143 -9.38 -9.95 -7.89
CA GLU A 143 -9.36 -9.15 -9.12
C GLU A 143 -9.78 -7.68 -8.94
N ASP A 144 -10.34 -7.36 -7.77
CA ASP A 144 -10.71 -6.01 -7.33
C ASP A 144 -9.52 -5.24 -6.72
N PHE A 145 -8.31 -5.79 -6.82
CA PHE A 145 -7.10 -5.15 -6.33
C PHE A 145 -6.84 -3.81 -7.05
N MET A 146 -6.59 -2.77 -6.27
CA MET A 146 -6.25 -1.43 -6.76
C MET A 146 -5.06 -0.87 -5.99
N LEU A 147 -4.03 -0.46 -6.72
CA LEU A 147 -2.85 0.22 -6.18
C LEU A 147 -3.19 1.65 -5.74
N ALA A 148 -2.85 1.96 -4.51
CA ALA A 148 -2.72 3.33 -4.02
C ALA A 148 -1.34 3.90 -4.39
N THR A 149 -0.28 3.08 -4.19
CA THR A 149 1.06 3.32 -4.73
C THR A 149 1.74 1.99 -5.05
N ALA A 150 2.53 1.97 -6.12
CA ALA A 150 3.29 0.79 -6.49
C ALA A 150 4.57 0.62 -5.65
N ALA A 151 5.03 1.67 -4.97
CA ALA A 151 6.16 1.62 -4.05
C ALA A 151 6.09 2.78 -3.04
N ASP A 152 6.25 2.47 -1.76
CA ASP A 152 6.74 3.36 -0.71
C ASP A 152 8.16 2.93 -0.35
N ILE A 153 9.04 3.87 0.03
CA ILE A 153 10.39 3.53 0.50
C ILE A 153 10.31 3.15 1.98
N VAL A 154 10.83 1.98 2.33
CA VAL A 154 10.81 1.44 3.70
C VAL A 154 12.21 1.07 4.17
N ALA A 155 12.45 1.15 5.48
CA ALA A 155 13.76 0.90 6.08
C ALA A 155 14.11 -0.58 6.11
N ASP A 156 13.14 -1.43 6.40
CA ASP A 156 13.30 -2.88 6.48
C ASP A 156 12.06 -3.57 5.90
N PRO A 157 12.12 -3.96 4.62
CA PRO A 157 11.05 -4.73 4.01
C PRO A 157 10.99 -6.16 4.55
N SER A 158 12.00 -6.59 5.31
CA SER A 158 12.14 -7.96 5.79
C SER A 158 11.81 -8.15 7.26
N ALA A 159 11.46 -7.13 8.01
CA ALA A 159 11.07 -7.30 9.41
C ALA A 159 9.88 -8.27 9.50
N PRO A 160 10.10 -9.50 10.01
CA PRO A 160 9.02 -10.49 10.14
C PRO A 160 7.93 -10.01 11.08
N ASP A 161 8.22 -9.00 11.86
CA ASP A 161 7.40 -8.44 12.93
C ASP A 161 7.04 -6.97 12.73
N ALA A 162 7.31 -6.37 11.58
CA ALA A 162 6.67 -5.12 11.19
C ALA A 162 5.17 -5.41 10.96
N PHE A 163 4.60 -6.03 11.97
CA PHE A 163 3.22 -6.43 12.09
C PHE A 163 2.33 -5.22 12.10
N VAL A 164 1.92 -4.88 10.95
CA VAL A 164 0.71 -4.11 10.78
C VAL A 164 -0.49 -5.04 10.57
N ASP A 165 -0.31 -6.35 10.79
CA ASP A 165 -1.39 -7.33 10.68
C ASP A 165 -2.52 -7.11 11.72
N GLY A 166 -2.22 -6.53 12.87
CA GLY A 166 -3.22 -6.37 13.92
C GLY A 166 -4.07 -5.10 13.84
N ILE A 167 -3.61 -4.03 13.18
CA ILE A 167 -4.29 -2.72 13.23
C ILE A 167 -5.16 -2.49 11.99
N MET A 168 -4.82 -3.08 10.84
CA MET A 168 -5.50 -2.81 9.58
C MET A 168 -6.48 -3.90 9.14
N GLU A 169 -6.47 -5.07 9.72
CA GLU A 169 -7.45 -6.14 9.42
C GLU A 169 -8.89 -5.78 9.84
N GLY A 170 -9.07 -4.79 10.72
CA GLY A 170 -10.37 -4.29 11.17
C GLY A 170 -10.99 -3.19 10.32
N LYS A 171 -10.26 -2.63 9.35
CA LYS A 171 -10.72 -1.47 8.57
C LYS A 171 -11.15 -1.89 7.16
N GLU A 172 -12.36 -1.55 6.79
CA GLU A 172 -12.87 -1.68 5.42
C GLU A 172 -12.84 -0.33 4.73
N TRP A 173 -12.38 -0.32 3.48
CA TRP A 173 -12.33 0.87 2.64
C TRP A 173 -13.36 0.75 1.52
N VAL A 174 -14.13 1.82 1.31
CA VAL A 174 -15.15 1.91 0.26
C VAL A 174 -14.78 3.05 -0.68
N TRP A 175 -14.87 2.78 -1.98
CA TRP A 175 -14.72 3.81 -3.00
C TRP A 175 -16.03 4.55 -3.17
N GLU A 176 -16.07 5.83 -2.82
CA GLU A 176 -17.26 6.65 -2.86
C GLU A 176 -16.94 8.02 -3.49
N GLY A 177 -17.58 8.31 -4.62
CA GLY A 177 -17.39 9.59 -5.32
C GLY A 177 -15.96 9.90 -5.77
N GLY A 178 -15.13 8.87 -6.06
CA GLY A 178 -13.73 9.07 -6.43
C GLY A 178 -12.75 9.20 -5.25
N ILE A 179 -13.23 9.00 -4.01
CA ILE A 179 -12.44 9.08 -2.78
C ILE A 179 -12.58 7.75 -2.02
N LEU A 180 -11.46 7.22 -1.51
CA LEU A 180 -11.45 6.08 -0.60
C LEU A 180 -11.80 6.55 0.82
N ARG A 181 -12.92 6.03 1.36
CA ARG A 181 -13.37 6.29 2.73
C ARG A 181 -13.25 5.04 3.59
N GLU A 182 -12.81 5.21 4.82
CA GLU A 182 -12.76 4.15 5.82
C GLU A 182 -14.17 3.81 6.31
N ARG A 183 -14.50 2.51 6.40
CA ARG A 183 -15.80 2.03 6.87
C ARG A 183 -15.66 1.42 8.27
N PHE A 184 -16.24 2.06 9.27
CA PHE A 184 -16.20 1.65 10.68
C PHE A 184 -17.15 0.48 11.05
N CYS A 185 -17.58 -0.33 10.07
CA CYS A 185 -18.59 -1.38 10.30
C CYS A 185 -18.15 -2.48 11.27
N ASN A 186 -16.86 -2.79 11.37
CA ASN A 186 -16.37 -3.90 12.18
C ASN A 186 -16.34 -3.61 13.68
N ASP A 187 -16.07 -2.37 14.10
CA ASP A 187 -16.03 -2.01 15.52
C ASP A 187 -17.45 -1.99 16.11
N THR A 188 -18.42 -1.51 15.33
CA THR A 188 -19.83 -1.57 15.71
C THR A 188 -20.31 -3.01 15.85
N ARG A 189 -19.92 -3.91 14.94
CA ARG A 189 -20.26 -5.34 14.98
C ARG A 189 -19.62 -6.06 16.17
N LYS A 190 -18.35 -5.77 16.47
CA LYS A 190 -17.67 -6.31 17.66
C LYS A 190 -18.32 -5.83 18.96
N ARG A 191 -18.64 -4.54 19.06
CA ARG A 191 -19.32 -3.96 20.23
C ARG A 191 -20.71 -4.58 20.44
N ILE A 192 -21.49 -4.81 19.37
CA ILE A 192 -22.78 -5.49 19.45
C ILE A 192 -22.63 -6.94 19.91
N ASN A 193 -21.62 -7.67 19.40
CA ASN A 193 -21.40 -9.08 19.75
C ASN A 193 -20.87 -9.29 21.19
N THR A 194 -20.32 -8.28 21.84
CA THR A 194 -19.84 -8.35 23.22
C THR A 194 -20.92 -8.02 24.25
N LEU A 195 -22.09 -7.58 23.82
CA LEU A 195 -23.21 -7.25 24.72
C LEU A 195 -24.02 -8.52 25.04
N VAL A 196 -23.86 -9.03 26.25
CA VAL A 196 -24.49 -10.26 26.74
C VAL A 196 -25.91 -9.99 27.29
N ASP A 197 -26.26 -8.73 27.60
CA ASP A 197 -27.55 -8.35 28.18
C ASP A 197 -28.44 -7.65 27.14
N GLN A 198 -29.65 -8.19 26.94
CA GLN A 198 -30.63 -7.68 25.97
C GLN A 198 -31.06 -6.23 26.27
N LYS A 199 -31.10 -5.82 27.54
CA LYS A 199 -31.50 -4.48 27.96
C LYS A 199 -30.42 -3.44 27.69
N ALA A 200 -29.16 -3.80 27.95
CA ALA A 200 -27.98 -3.00 27.57
C ALA A 200 -27.82 -2.89 26.06
N LEU A 201 -28.23 -3.93 25.29
CA LEU A 201 -28.24 -3.96 23.85
C LEU A 201 -29.20 -2.93 23.25
N GLU A 202 -30.42 -2.80 23.79
CA GLU A 202 -31.42 -1.84 23.29
C GLU A 202 -31.02 -0.38 23.56
N GLU A 203 -30.47 -0.09 24.73
CA GLU A 203 -29.99 1.25 25.06
C GLU A 203 -28.77 1.65 24.24
N GLN A 204 -27.85 0.74 23.98
CA GLN A 204 -26.66 1.00 23.16
C GLN A 204 -26.92 1.00 21.65
N LYS A 205 -27.95 0.32 21.16
CA LYS A 205 -28.34 0.40 19.74
C LYS A 205 -28.64 1.84 19.31
N LEU A 206 -29.37 2.59 20.11
CA LEU A 206 -29.68 3.99 19.82
C LEU A 206 -28.44 4.87 19.82
N GLN A 207 -27.49 4.63 20.75
CA GLN A 207 -26.25 5.38 20.82
C GLN A 207 -25.30 5.03 19.65
N LEU A 208 -25.15 3.74 19.32
CA LEU A 208 -24.37 3.28 18.17
C LEU A 208 -24.97 3.75 16.83
N TRP A 209 -26.29 3.85 16.75
CA TRP A 209 -26.96 4.39 15.57
C TRP A 209 -26.73 5.91 15.44
N GLY A 210 -26.75 6.65 16.55
CA GLY A 210 -26.40 8.06 16.60
C GLY A 210 -24.93 8.30 16.17
N ASP A 211 -24.00 7.51 16.71
CA ASP A 211 -22.57 7.56 16.36
C ASP A 211 -22.34 7.22 14.88
N PHE A 212 -23.09 6.25 14.35
CA PHE A 212 -23.01 5.89 12.92
C PHE A 212 -23.50 7.03 12.03
N LEU A 213 -24.63 7.65 12.34
CA LEU A 213 -25.18 8.77 11.56
C LEU A 213 -24.32 10.03 11.63
N SER A 214 -23.61 10.27 12.74
CA SER A 214 -22.72 11.43 12.88
C SER A 214 -21.38 11.27 12.14
N ASN A 215 -21.07 10.05 11.67
CA ASN A 215 -19.86 9.73 10.90
C ASN A 215 -20.14 9.41 9.41
N LEU A 216 -21.40 9.60 8.96
CA LEU A 216 -21.81 9.62 7.55
C LEU A 216 -21.65 11.01 6.97
#